data_816e63744e4353fd6ea36b92e4cb6b1a
#
_entry.id   816e63744e4353fd6ea36b92e4cb6b1a
#
_cell.length_a   1.000
_cell.length_b   1.000
_cell.length_c   1.000
_cell.angle_alpha   90.00
_cell.angle_beta   90.00
_cell.angle_gamma   90.00
#
_symmetry.space_group_name_H-M   'P 1'
#
loop_
_entity.id
_entity.type
_entity.pdbx_description
1 polymer ?
#
loop_
_entity_poly.entity_id
_entity_poly.type
_entity_poly.pdbx_seq_one_letter_code
_entity_poly.pdbx_strand_id
1 'polypeptide(L)'
;MNKMENNSIQGLQLVRQAFNRQKTTRVPWVPFVGCHGGKLIGQTAENYLKSGKLIAEGLRKANELYRPDGLPVIFDLQLEAEVLGCELLWADDAPPSVITHPLDSLNGKNLSDLPEFSLAKGRYPEVAQAMDIIRQDFAKDLAIYGLICGPFTLALHLMGNEIFLEMYDHPEKVEELLAYCKEIAFQVSDFYLKNGADIIAVVDPMTSQISPEHFQRFITPALNPI
;
A
#
# COMPACT_ATOMS: atom_id res chain seq x y z
N MET A 1 39.34 3.31 29.62
CA MET A 1 38.40 2.57 28.80
C MET A 1 37.36 3.55 28.27
N ASN A 2 37.60 4.07 27.06
CA ASN A 2 36.65 4.96 26.40
C ASN A 2 35.41 4.18 26.04
N LYS A 3 34.25 4.55 26.62
CA LYS A 3 32.96 4.20 26.07
C LYS A 3 32.87 4.89 24.71
N MET A 4 33.05 4.12 23.61
CA MET A 4 32.56 4.52 22.32
C MET A 4 31.03 4.64 22.46
N GLU A 5 30.55 5.87 22.56
CA GLU A 5 29.15 6.18 22.36
C GLU A 5 28.79 5.73 20.96
N ASN A 6 28.04 4.66 20.89
CA ASN A 6 27.51 4.10 19.65
C ASN A 6 26.41 5.08 19.19
N ASN A 7 26.81 6.18 18.55
CA ASN A 7 25.92 7.12 17.88
C ASN A 7 25.40 6.44 16.61
N SER A 8 24.68 5.33 16.75
CA SER A 8 23.93 4.76 15.65
C SER A 8 22.81 5.73 15.33
N ILE A 9 22.88 6.34 14.16
CA ILE A 9 21.80 7.18 13.64
C ILE A 9 20.53 6.33 13.58
N GLN A 10 19.45 6.82 14.21
CA GLN A 10 18.15 6.13 14.18
C GLN A 10 17.65 5.96 12.75
N GLY A 11 16.98 4.84 12.46
CA GLY A 11 16.51 4.49 11.13
C GLY A 11 15.66 5.60 10.49
N LEU A 12 14.70 6.16 11.24
CA LEU A 12 13.88 7.29 10.78
C LEU A 12 14.71 8.48 10.33
N GLN A 13 15.75 8.85 11.11
CA GLN A 13 16.62 9.98 10.75
C GLN A 13 17.41 9.69 9.48
N LEU A 14 17.92 8.46 9.32
CA LEU A 14 18.66 8.05 8.13
C LEU A 14 17.79 8.12 6.88
N VAL A 15 16.55 7.64 6.99
CA VAL A 15 15.56 7.70 5.91
C VAL A 15 15.24 9.16 5.56
N ARG A 16 14.98 10.02 6.54
CA ARG A 16 14.72 11.46 6.32
C ARG A 16 15.91 12.17 5.65
N GLN A 17 17.14 11.86 6.04
CA GLN A 17 18.34 12.41 5.38
C GLN A 17 18.39 12.00 3.90
N ALA A 18 18.09 10.72 3.59
CA ALA A 18 18.08 10.25 2.21
C ALA A 18 17.00 10.95 1.36
N PHE A 19 15.78 11.11 1.88
CA PHE A 19 14.70 11.86 1.22
C PHE A 19 15.08 13.31 0.94
N ASN A 20 15.77 13.94 1.89
CA ASN A 20 16.27 15.33 1.76
C ASN A 20 17.55 15.43 0.91
N ARG A 21 17.99 14.35 0.24
CA ARG A 21 19.21 14.29 -0.57
C ARG A 21 20.47 14.70 0.21
N GLN A 22 20.47 14.48 1.51
CA GLN A 22 21.62 14.72 2.38
C GLN A 22 22.55 13.50 2.37
N LYS A 23 23.84 13.74 2.68
CA LYS A 23 24.80 12.64 2.81
C LYS A 23 24.45 11.77 4.00
N THR A 24 24.24 10.49 3.75
CA THR A 24 23.97 9.48 4.76
C THR A 24 25.23 8.65 5.07
N THR A 25 25.31 8.07 6.26
CA THR A 25 26.40 7.20 6.66
C THR A 25 26.38 5.85 5.95
N ARG A 26 25.20 5.41 5.51
CA ARG A 26 24.94 4.22 4.71
C ARG A 26 23.60 4.38 3.98
N VAL A 27 23.32 3.51 3.03
CA VAL A 27 22.00 3.46 2.37
C VAL A 27 20.97 2.98 3.39
N PRO A 28 19.83 3.69 3.57
CA PRO A 28 18.75 3.20 4.40
C PRO A 28 18.11 1.95 3.78
N TRP A 29 17.74 1.00 4.63
CA TRP A 29 17.11 -0.25 4.22
C TRP A 29 15.66 -0.29 4.73
N VAL A 30 14.71 -0.31 3.80
CA VAL A 30 13.27 -0.22 4.06
C VAL A 30 12.55 -1.36 3.31
N PRO A 31 12.60 -2.60 3.83
CA PRO A 31 12.06 -3.77 3.15
C PRO A 31 10.53 -3.82 3.18
N PHE A 32 9.95 -4.44 2.15
CA PHE A 32 8.54 -4.85 2.17
C PHE A 32 8.41 -6.18 2.93
N VAL A 33 7.86 -6.16 4.13
CA VAL A 33 7.70 -7.37 4.95
C VAL A 33 6.52 -8.21 4.45
N GLY A 34 5.37 -7.60 4.17
CA GLY A 34 4.18 -8.27 3.64
C GLY A 34 3.78 -9.50 4.45
N CYS A 35 3.27 -10.53 3.78
CA CYS A 35 2.84 -11.79 4.40
C CYS A 35 3.96 -12.56 5.10
N HIS A 36 5.23 -12.22 4.83
CA HIS A 36 6.36 -12.79 5.56
C HIS A 36 6.27 -12.49 7.06
N GLY A 37 5.72 -11.33 7.48
CA GLY A 37 5.47 -11.02 8.88
C GLY A 37 4.59 -12.06 9.56
N GLY A 38 3.54 -12.54 8.88
CA GLY A 38 2.69 -13.62 9.36
C GLY A 38 3.45 -14.93 9.53
N LYS A 39 4.29 -15.30 8.54
CA LYS A 39 5.14 -16.50 8.62
C LYS A 39 6.10 -16.48 9.82
N LEU A 40 6.65 -15.30 10.16
CA LEU A 40 7.57 -15.15 11.31
C LEU A 40 6.91 -15.46 12.65
N ILE A 41 5.59 -15.36 12.74
CA ILE A 41 4.80 -15.63 13.95
C ILE A 41 3.88 -16.86 13.80
N GLY A 42 4.09 -17.67 12.74
CA GLY A 42 3.35 -18.92 12.52
C GLY A 42 1.89 -18.73 12.11
N GLN A 43 1.55 -17.60 11.50
CA GLN A 43 0.19 -17.29 11.01
C GLN A 43 0.10 -17.43 9.49
N THR A 44 -1.10 -17.78 9.00
CA THR A 44 -1.43 -17.69 7.58
C THR A 44 -1.49 -16.23 7.14
N ALA A 45 -1.33 -15.96 5.84
CA ALA A 45 -1.46 -14.63 5.30
C ALA A 45 -2.85 -14.04 5.55
N GLU A 46 -3.91 -14.84 5.43
CA GLU A 46 -5.27 -14.42 5.71
C GLU A 46 -5.45 -13.95 7.16
N ASN A 47 -5.05 -14.77 8.14
CA ASN A 47 -5.16 -14.40 9.55
C ASN A 47 -4.35 -13.15 9.86
N TYR A 48 -3.14 -13.08 9.33
CA TYR A 48 -2.23 -11.95 9.52
C TYR A 48 -2.81 -10.65 8.97
N LEU A 49 -3.25 -10.64 7.71
CA LEU A 49 -3.74 -9.44 7.03
C LEU A 49 -5.15 -9.00 7.51
N LYS A 50 -5.85 -9.85 8.26
CA LYS A 50 -7.17 -9.55 8.85
C LYS A 50 -7.11 -9.13 10.32
N SER A 51 -5.92 -8.94 10.91
CA SER A 51 -5.80 -8.59 12.34
C SER A 51 -4.69 -7.57 12.58
N GLY A 52 -5.06 -6.39 13.04
CA GLY A 52 -4.12 -5.33 13.38
C GLY A 52 -3.12 -5.74 14.47
N LYS A 53 -3.53 -6.57 15.41
CA LYS A 53 -2.65 -7.13 16.45
C LYS A 53 -1.60 -8.06 15.85
N LEU A 54 -2.00 -8.97 14.96
CA LEU A 54 -1.06 -9.90 14.32
C LEU A 54 -0.12 -9.15 13.36
N ILE A 55 -0.61 -8.14 12.64
CA ILE A 55 0.23 -7.26 11.81
C ILE A 55 1.32 -6.62 12.68
N ALA A 56 0.95 -6.02 13.81
CA ALA A 56 1.92 -5.40 14.71
C ALA A 56 2.91 -6.42 15.28
N GLU A 57 2.46 -7.62 15.68
CA GLU A 57 3.31 -8.68 16.19
C GLU A 57 4.33 -9.16 15.14
N GLY A 58 3.89 -9.41 13.91
CA GLY A 58 4.77 -9.79 12.80
C GLY A 58 5.82 -8.73 12.47
N LEU A 59 5.43 -7.44 12.51
CA LEU A 59 6.36 -6.32 12.31
C LEU A 59 7.37 -6.18 13.45
N ARG A 60 6.98 -6.41 14.71
CA ARG A 60 7.92 -6.50 15.83
C ARG A 60 8.95 -7.59 15.60
N LYS A 61 8.45 -8.78 15.20
CA LYS A 61 9.33 -9.92 14.93
C LYS A 61 10.29 -9.65 13.78
N ALA A 62 9.81 -9.03 12.71
CA ALA A 62 10.65 -8.61 11.59
C ALA A 62 11.71 -7.58 12.05
N ASN A 63 11.34 -6.61 12.88
CA ASN A 63 12.28 -5.63 13.41
C ASN A 63 13.37 -6.29 14.30
N GLU A 64 12.99 -7.22 15.17
CA GLU A 64 13.96 -7.98 16.00
C GLU A 64 14.99 -8.72 15.17
N LEU A 65 14.54 -9.38 14.10
CA LEU A 65 15.39 -10.23 13.27
C LEU A 65 16.24 -9.44 12.27
N TYR A 66 15.67 -8.44 11.64
CA TYR A 66 16.25 -7.78 10.46
C TYR A 66 16.80 -6.38 10.73
N ARG A 67 16.31 -5.71 11.78
CA ARG A 67 16.73 -4.35 12.15
C ARG A 67 16.73 -3.37 10.98
N PRO A 68 15.61 -3.21 10.26
CA PRO A 68 15.50 -2.28 9.14
C PRO A 68 15.48 -0.83 9.63
N ASP A 69 15.60 0.12 8.70
CA ASP A 69 15.48 1.55 8.98
C ASP A 69 14.04 2.05 8.90
N GLY A 70 13.16 1.28 8.30
CA GLY A 70 11.73 1.52 8.22
C GLY A 70 10.95 0.27 7.84
N LEU A 71 9.65 0.28 8.14
CA LEU A 71 8.73 -0.82 7.87
C LEU A 71 7.40 -0.30 7.31
N PRO A 72 6.80 -1.02 6.34
CA PRO A 72 5.42 -0.77 5.96
C PRO A 72 4.49 -1.23 7.09
N VAL A 73 3.35 -0.55 7.26
CA VAL A 73 2.30 -1.06 8.15
C VAL A 73 1.76 -2.38 7.62
N ILE A 74 1.40 -2.39 6.36
CA ILE A 74 0.88 -3.56 5.64
C ILE A 74 1.37 -3.49 4.19
N PHE A 75 1.55 -4.64 3.56
CA PHE A 75 1.79 -4.73 2.12
C PHE A 75 0.67 -5.56 1.48
N ASP A 76 -0.36 -4.86 1.06
CA ASP A 76 -1.56 -5.44 0.44
C ASP A 76 -2.17 -4.38 -0.50
N LEU A 77 -2.25 -4.69 -1.78
CA LEU A 77 -2.78 -3.78 -2.82
C LEU A 77 -4.28 -4.00 -3.09
N GLN A 78 -4.94 -4.81 -2.30
CA GLN A 78 -6.34 -5.18 -2.47
C GLN A 78 -7.27 -4.52 -1.46
N LEU A 79 -6.75 -3.71 -0.52
CA LEU A 79 -7.55 -3.04 0.52
C LEU A 79 -8.64 -2.13 -0.08
N GLU A 80 -8.25 -1.29 -1.04
CA GLU A 80 -9.14 -0.37 -1.73
C GLU A 80 -10.18 -1.12 -2.57
N ALA A 81 -9.73 -2.13 -3.31
CA ALA A 81 -10.58 -2.95 -4.16
C ALA A 81 -11.64 -3.72 -3.34
N GLU A 82 -11.26 -4.26 -2.18
CA GLU A 82 -12.18 -4.94 -1.26
C GLU A 82 -13.30 -4.00 -0.80
N VAL A 83 -12.97 -2.76 -0.41
CA VAL A 83 -13.96 -1.75 0.00
C VAL A 83 -14.90 -1.38 -1.14
N LEU A 84 -14.40 -1.38 -2.37
CA LEU A 84 -15.15 -1.06 -3.59
C LEU A 84 -15.93 -2.25 -4.17
N GLY A 85 -15.96 -3.38 -3.44
CA GLY A 85 -16.82 -4.51 -3.76
C GLY A 85 -16.18 -5.60 -4.61
N CYS A 86 -14.86 -5.60 -4.78
CA CYS A 86 -14.17 -6.75 -5.33
C CYS A 86 -14.15 -7.91 -4.33
N GLU A 87 -14.43 -9.12 -4.80
CA GLU A 87 -14.23 -10.33 -4.01
C GLU A 87 -12.78 -10.77 -4.05
N LEU A 88 -12.30 -11.27 -2.91
CA LEU A 88 -10.92 -11.69 -2.72
C LEU A 88 -10.83 -13.20 -2.52
N LEU A 89 -9.93 -13.84 -3.26
CA LEU A 89 -9.51 -15.22 -3.01
C LEU A 89 -8.28 -15.21 -2.09
N TRP A 90 -8.42 -15.81 -0.93
CA TRP A 90 -7.36 -15.88 0.08
C TRP A 90 -6.44 -17.08 -0.13
N ALA A 91 -5.16 -16.90 0.20
CA ALA A 91 -4.14 -17.93 0.21
C ALA A 91 -3.44 -17.96 1.59
N ASP A 92 -2.84 -19.11 1.95
CA ASP A 92 -2.19 -19.26 3.24
C ASP A 92 -0.87 -18.49 3.36
N ASP A 93 -0.16 -18.31 2.26
CA ASP A 93 1.23 -17.82 2.25
C ASP A 93 1.49 -16.64 1.31
N ALA A 94 0.44 -16.09 0.69
CA ALA A 94 0.52 -14.97 -0.25
C ALA A 94 -0.62 -13.95 0.01
N PRO A 95 -0.47 -12.70 -0.46
CA PRO A 95 -1.58 -11.74 -0.46
C PRO A 95 -2.80 -12.30 -1.21
N PRO A 96 -4.02 -11.84 -0.89
CA PRO A 96 -5.21 -12.25 -1.62
C PRO A 96 -5.17 -11.81 -3.08
N SER A 97 -5.92 -12.48 -3.93
CA SER A 97 -6.11 -12.10 -5.33
C SER A 97 -7.53 -11.61 -5.55
N VAL A 98 -7.71 -10.56 -6.36
CA VAL A 98 -9.03 -10.12 -6.82
C VAL A 98 -9.58 -11.13 -7.80
N ILE A 99 -10.84 -11.58 -7.61
CA ILE A 99 -11.51 -12.56 -8.45
C ILE A 99 -12.78 -12.04 -9.11
N THR A 100 -13.27 -10.87 -8.71
CA THR A 100 -14.40 -10.20 -9.37
C THR A 100 -14.05 -8.74 -9.68
N HIS A 101 -14.55 -8.27 -10.81
CA HIS A 101 -14.30 -6.92 -11.33
C HIS A 101 -15.64 -6.20 -11.48
N PRO A 102 -16.06 -5.36 -10.51
CA PRO A 102 -17.41 -4.79 -10.51
C PRO A 102 -17.73 -3.92 -11.74
N LEU A 103 -16.72 -3.40 -12.44
CA LEU A 103 -16.87 -2.54 -13.61
C LEU A 103 -16.58 -3.25 -14.94
N ASP A 104 -16.46 -4.60 -14.96
CA ASP A 104 -16.33 -5.31 -16.22
C ASP A 104 -17.63 -5.21 -17.03
N SER A 105 -17.53 -5.37 -18.34
CA SER A 105 -18.67 -5.22 -19.26
C SER A 105 -19.80 -6.22 -18.98
N LEU A 106 -19.49 -7.39 -18.41
CA LEU A 106 -20.47 -8.42 -18.08
C LEU A 106 -21.38 -7.99 -16.92
N ASN A 107 -20.89 -7.14 -16.03
CA ASN A 107 -21.66 -6.61 -14.90
C ASN A 107 -22.53 -5.40 -15.27
N GLY A 108 -22.23 -4.72 -16.38
CA GLY A 108 -22.99 -3.56 -16.86
C GLY A 108 -23.07 -2.38 -15.89
N LYS A 109 -22.12 -2.28 -14.96
CA LYS A 109 -22.07 -1.24 -13.93
C LYS A 109 -21.21 -0.06 -14.36
N ASN A 110 -21.53 1.10 -13.80
CA ASN A 110 -20.79 2.34 -13.92
C ASN A 110 -20.12 2.71 -12.59
N LEU A 111 -19.27 3.73 -12.59
CA LEU A 111 -18.62 4.23 -11.36
C LEU A 111 -19.62 4.56 -10.24
N SER A 112 -20.78 5.12 -10.60
CA SER A 112 -21.85 5.45 -9.65
C SER A 112 -22.49 4.25 -8.96
N ASP A 113 -22.30 3.05 -9.50
CA ASP A 113 -22.85 1.81 -8.95
C ASP A 113 -21.91 1.11 -7.96
N LEU A 114 -20.67 1.61 -7.85
CA LEU A 114 -19.72 1.13 -6.86
C LEU A 114 -20.17 1.53 -5.45
N PRO A 115 -19.86 0.69 -4.43
CA PRO A 115 -20.04 1.10 -3.05
C PRO A 115 -19.27 2.40 -2.75
N GLU A 116 -19.85 3.26 -1.91
CA GLU A 116 -19.13 4.43 -1.42
C GLU A 116 -17.86 3.98 -0.68
N PHE A 117 -16.71 4.53 -1.12
CA PHE A 117 -15.43 4.26 -0.47
C PHE A 117 -15.40 4.84 0.94
N SER A 118 -15.01 4.03 1.90
CA SER A 118 -14.93 4.45 3.31
C SER A 118 -13.82 3.71 4.04
N LEU A 119 -12.97 4.45 4.70
CA LEU A 119 -11.91 3.96 5.59
C LEU A 119 -12.42 3.33 6.90
N ALA A 120 -13.73 3.35 7.13
CA ALA A 120 -14.39 2.61 8.22
C ALA A 120 -14.80 1.19 7.79
N LYS A 121 -14.59 0.83 6.51
CA LYS A 121 -14.97 -0.47 5.92
C LYS A 121 -13.75 -1.33 5.62
N GLY A 122 -14.00 -2.59 5.26
CA GLY A 122 -12.97 -3.56 4.94
C GLY A 122 -11.99 -3.75 6.09
N ARG A 123 -10.72 -3.84 5.77
CA ARG A 123 -9.64 -4.06 6.76
C ARG A 123 -8.94 -2.78 7.23
N TYR A 124 -9.38 -1.59 6.83
CA TYR A 124 -8.79 -0.33 7.29
C TYR A 124 -8.83 -0.12 8.81
N PRO A 125 -9.90 -0.54 9.55
CA PRO A 125 -9.87 -0.50 11.01
C PRO A 125 -8.74 -1.34 11.62
N GLU A 126 -8.41 -2.48 11.04
CA GLU A 126 -7.30 -3.33 11.48
C GLU A 126 -5.93 -2.66 11.16
N VAL A 127 -5.84 -1.99 10.02
CA VAL A 127 -4.65 -1.21 9.66
C VAL A 127 -4.45 -0.07 10.66
N ALA A 128 -5.51 0.67 11.00
CA ALA A 128 -5.44 1.73 12.03
C ALA A 128 -4.98 1.18 13.38
N GLN A 129 -5.55 0.04 13.82
CA GLN A 129 -5.14 -0.62 15.06
C GLN A 129 -3.65 -1.02 15.03
N ALA A 130 -3.18 -1.57 13.90
CA ALA A 130 -1.77 -1.91 13.74
C ALA A 130 -0.88 -0.67 13.87
N MET A 131 -1.27 0.45 13.22
CA MET A 131 -0.54 1.72 13.29
C MET A 131 -0.43 2.25 14.72
N ASP A 132 -1.53 2.24 15.47
CA ASP A 132 -1.54 2.66 16.88
C ASP A 132 -0.53 1.86 17.72
N ILE A 133 -0.48 0.54 17.52
CA ILE A 133 0.41 -0.34 18.25
C ILE A 133 1.87 -0.09 17.85
N ILE A 134 2.19 -0.11 16.55
CA ILE A 134 3.58 0.01 16.10
C ILE A 134 4.16 1.40 16.36
N ARG A 135 3.32 2.45 16.41
CA ARG A 135 3.76 3.81 16.79
C ARG A 135 4.20 3.88 18.24
N GLN A 136 3.53 3.15 19.13
CA GLN A 136 3.93 3.04 20.52
C GLN A 136 5.25 2.25 20.67
N ASP A 137 5.41 1.18 19.89
CA ASP A 137 6.56 0.29 19.95
C ASP A 137 7.85 0.89 19.38
N PHE A 138 7.74 1.51 18.21
CA PHE A 138 8.91 1.95 17.43
C PHE A 138 9.16 3.45 17.52
N ALA A 139 8.14 4.21 17.96
CA ALA A 139 8.20 5.65 18.21
C ALA A 139 8.97 6.43 17.13
N LYS A 140 10.26 6.75 17.41
CA LYS A 140 11.10 7.54 16.52
C LYS A 140 12.28 6.76 15.95
N ASP A 141 12.36 5.48 16.25
CA ASP A 141 13.51 4.65 15.87
C ASP A 141 13.44 4.18 14.42
N LEU A 142 12.22 3.93 13.93
CA LEU A 142 11.94 3.44 12.57
C LEU A 142 11.08 4.43 11.79
N ALA A 143 11.33 4.53 10.48
CA ALA A 143 10.39 5.14 9.56
C ALA A 143 9.20 4.20 9.35
N ILE A 144 7.99 4.69 9.60
CA ILE A 144 6.76 3.94 9.32
C ILE A 144 6.16 4.49 8.04
N TYR A 145 5.89 3.61 7.08
CA TYR A 145 5.28 4.04 5.85
C TYR A 145 3.96 3.33 5.56
N GLY A 146 3.00 4.15 5.08
CA GLY A 146 1.76 3.69 4.49
C GLY A 146 2.01 3.30 3.04
N LEU A 147 1.55 2.12 2.66
CA LEU A 147 1.61 1.67 1.29
C LEU A 147 0.20 1.72 0.71
N ILE A 148 0.05 2.38 -0.44
CA ILE A 148 -1.23 2.55 -1.12
C ILE A 148 -1.20 1.89 -2.50
N CYS A 149 -2.34 1.35 -2.91
CA CYS A 149 -2.53 0.88 -4.27
C CYS A 149 -2.50 2.05 -5.24
N GLY A 150 -1.66 1.97 -6.27
CA GLY A 150 -1.62 3.00 -7.31
C GLY A 150 -2.88 3.02 -8.15
N PRO A 151 -3.24 4.18 -8.74
CA PRO A 151 -4.49 4.37 -9.46
C PRO A 151 -4.73 3.36 -10.57
N PHE A 152 -3.71 2.98 -11.33
CA PHE A 152 -3.89 2.03 -12.43
C PHE A 152 -4.10 0.60 -11.96
N THR A 153 -3.37 0.17 -10.93
CA THR A 153 -3.58 -1.15 -10.32
C THR A 153 -4.98 -1.25 -9.72
N LEU A 154 -5.45 -0.20 -9.05
CA LEU A 154 -6.82 -0.17 -8.53
C LEU A 154 -7.85 -0.18 -9.66
N ALA A 155 -7.66 0.61 -10.72
CA ALA A 155 -8.52 0.63 -11.89
C ALA A 155 -8.62 -0.75 -12.55
N LEU A 156 -7.48 -1.46 -12.65
CA LEU A 156 -7.44 -2.82 -13.19
C LEU A 156 -8.17 -3.82 -12.25
N HIS A 157 -8.07 -3.66 -10.94
CA HIS A 157 -8.86 -4.47 -10.00
C HIS A 157 -10.36 -4.25 -10.19
N LEU A 158 -10.80 -3.02 -10.50
CA LEU A 158 -12.22 -2.70 -10.68
C LEU A 158 -12.77 -3.13 -12.04
N MET A 159 -12.01 -2.98 -13.12
CA MET A 159 -12.44 -3.21 -14.50
C MET A 159 -11.93 -4.54 -15.10
N GLY A 160 -10.93 -5.15 -14.48
CA GLY A 160 -10.28 -6.33 -15.01
C GLY A 160 -9.44 -6.04 -16.27
N ASN A 161 -9.13 -7.08 -17.03
CA ASN A 161 -8.28 -6.95 -18.22
C ASN A 161 -8.93 -6.15 -19.36
N GLU A 162 -10.22 -5.88 -19.29
CA GLU A 162 -10.90 -5.05 -20.29
C GLU A 162 -10.33 -3.62 -20.34
N ILE A 163 -9.72 -3.14 -19.25
CA ILE A 163 -9.09 -1.81 -19.20
C ILE A 163 -8.09 -1.61 -20.35
N PHE A 164 -7.39 -2.67 -20.75
CA PHE A 164 -6.42 -2.60 -21.86
C PHE A 164 -7.07 -2.36 -23.23
N LEU A 165 -8.29 -2.83 -23.44
CA LEU A 165 -9.07 -2.56 -24.65
C LEU A 165 -9.71 -1.17 -24.57
N GLU A 166 -10.29 -0.83 -23.42
CA GLU A 166 -10.93 0.45 -23.15
C GLU A 166 -9.96 1.64 -23.30
N MET A 167 -8.67 1.45 -23.05
CA MET A 167 -7.63 2.47 -23.33
C MET A 167 -7.57 2.89 -24.81
N TYR A 168 -8.00 2.01 -25.75
CA TYR A 168 -8.04 2.29 -27.18
C TYR A 168 -9.44 2.69 -27.65
N ASP A 169 -10.46 1.97 -27.20
CA ASP A 169 -11.82 2.10 -27.70
C ASP A 169 -12.57 3.27 -27.03
N HIS A 170 -12.39 3.44 -25.71
CA HIS A 170 -13.06 4.47 -24.91
C HIS A 170 -12.10 5.10 -23.89
N PRO A 171 -11.04 5.78 -24.33
CA PRO A 171 -10.00 6.30 -23.45
C PRO A 171 -10.51 7.29 -22.39
N GLU A 172 -11.58 8.03 -22.68
CA GLU A 172 -12.23 8.95 -21.73
C GLU A 172 -12.82 8.23 -20.52
N LYS A 173 -13.32 7.01 -20.70
CA LYS A 173 -13.84 6.17 -19.62
C LYS A 173 -12.71 5.71 -18.69
N VAL A 174 -11.55 5.38 -19.26
CA VAL A 174 -10.36 5.02 -18.47
C VAL A 174 -9.82 6.24 -17.73
N GLU A 175 -9.78 7.41 -18.35
CA GLU A 175 -9.37 8.67 -17.73
C GLU A 175 -10.28 9.03 -16.53
N GLU A 176 -11.60 8.85 -16.66
CA GLU A 176 -12.56 9.05 -15.57
C GLU A 176 -12.34 8.06 -14.41
N LEU A 177 -12.15 6.78 -14.72
CA LEU A 177 -11.85 5.75 -13.72
C LEU A 177 -10.54 6.04 -12.97
N LEU A 178 -9.49 6.45 -13.68
CA LEU A 178 -8.21 6.82 -13.07
C LEU A 178 -8.32 8.08 -12.20
N ALA A 179 -9.14 9.06 -12.60
CA ALA A 179 -9.43 10.22 -11.78
C ALA A 179 -10.12 9.83 -10.47
N TYR A 180 -11.09 8.90 -10.52
CA TYR A 180 -11.75 8.35 -9.34
C TYR A 180 -10.76 7.59 -8.44
N CYS A 181 -9.93 6.71 -8.99
CA CYS A 181 -8.91 5.97 -8.24
C CYS A 181 -7.87 6.89 -7.59
N LYS A 182 -7.50 7.99 -8.24
CA LYS A 182 -6.61 9.02 -7.70
C LYS A 182 -7.21 9.67 -6.44
N GLU A 183 -8.50 10.03 -6.46
CA GLU A 183 -9.16 10.61 -5.27
C GLU A 183 -9.18 9.62 -4.09
N ILE A 184 -9.31 8.31 -4.36
CA ILE A 184 -9.16 7.27 -3.33
C ILE A 184 -7.72 7.23 -2.80
N ALA A 185 -6.73 7.28 -3.69
CA ALA A 185 -5.32 7.32 -3.28
C ALA A 185 -5.01 8.50 -2.36
N PHE A 186 -5.60 9.68 -2.59
CA PHE A 186 -5.49 10.82 -1.67
C PHE A 186 -6.13 10.54 -0.31
N GLN A 187 -7.34 9.96 -0.27
CA GLN A 187 -8.01 9.63 0.98
C GLN A 187 -7.20 8.62 1.81
N VAL A 188 -6.64 7.60 1.16
CA VAL A 188 -5.82 6.58 1.83
C VAL A 188 -4.48 7.17 2.28
N SER A 189 -3.85 8.03 1.48
CA SER A 189 -2.63 8.75 1.88
C SER A 189 -2.86 9.58 3.13
N ASP A 190 -3.93 10.37 3.14
CA ASP A 190 -4.32 11.21 4.28
C ASP A 190 -4.62 10.35 5.54
N PHE A 191 -5.28 9.21 5.36
CA PHE A 191 -5.50 8.24 6.44
C PHE A 191 -4.18 7.77 7.05
N TYR A 192 -3.21 7.32 6.26
CA TYR A 192 -1.93 6.88 6.77
C TYR A 192 -1.17 8.00 7.48
N LEU A 193 -1.13 9.19 6.89
CA LEU A 193 -0.45 10.37 7.49
C LEU A 193 -1.09 10.77 8.82
N LYS A 194 -2.42 10.80 8.91
CA LYS A 194 -3.16 11.11 10.15
C LYS A 194 -2.94 10.08 11.24
N ASN A 195 -2.75 8.81 10.86
CA ASN A 195 -2.42 7.74 11.79
C ASN A 195 -0.90 7.61 12.05
N GLY A 196 -0.11 8.57 11.58
CA GLY A 196 1.30 8.73 11.95
C GLY A 196 2.30 8.03 11.04
N ALA A 197 1.98 7.72 9.80
CA ALA A 197 2.98 7.33 8.82
C ALA A 197 3.95 8.50 8.55
N ASP A 198 5.22 8.19 8.36
CA ASP A 198 6.26 9.16 8.01
C ASP A 198 6.38 9.32 6.48
N ILE A 199 5.94 8.33 5.73
CA ILE A 199 6.13 8.22 4.27
C ILE A 199 4.89 7.57 3.68
N ILE A 200 4.52 7.98 2.47
CA ILE A 200 3.57 7.28 1.61
C ILE A 200 4.35 6.62 0.47
N ALA A 201 4.10 5.34 0.27
CA ALA A 201 4.63 4.57 -0.85
C ALA A 201 3.49 4.22 -1.82
N VAL A 202 3.46 4.86 -2.97
CA VAL A 202 2.51 4.51 -4.03
C VAL A 202 3.06 3.32 -4.81
N VAL A 203 2.33 2.22 -4.85
CA VAL A 203 2.74 0.98 -5.51
C VAL A 203 1.76 0.66 -6.64
N ASP A 204 2.23 0.79 -7.87
CA ASP A 204 1.42 0.62 -9.08
C ASP A 204 2.08 -0.35 -10.08
N PRO A 205 2.21 -1.66 -9.71
CA PRO A 205 2.98 -2.62 -10.48
C PRO A 205 2.38 -2.91 -11.86
N MET A 206 1.06 -2.73 -12.01
CA MET A 206 0.37 -3.06 -13.26
C MET A 206 0.70 -2.08 -14.39
N THR A 207 1.27 -0.91 -14.06
CA THR A 207 1.79 0.04 -15.07
C THR A 207 2.91 -0.54 -15.92
N SER A 208 3.56 -1.62 -15.48
CA SER A 208 4.56 -2.36 -16.27
C SER A 208 3.98 -3.06 -17.51
N GLN A 209 2.66 -3.17 -17.62
CA GLN A 209 1.97 -3.88 -18.71
C GLN A 209 1.54 -2.96 -19.86
N ILE A 210 1.80 -1.66 -19.77
CA ILE A 210 1.40 -0.67 -20.77
C ILE A 210 2.60 -0.03 -21.44
N SER A 211 2.38 0.55 -22.63
CA SER A 211 3.43 1.26 -23.37
C SER A 211 3.82 2.58 -22.68
N PRO A 212 5.03 3.12 -22.96
CA PRO A 212 5.41 4.44 -22.47
C PRO A 212 4.45 5.57 -22.87
N GLU A 213 3.81 5.48 -24.04
CA GLU A 213 2.82 6.47 -24.51
C GLU A 213 1.56 6.41 -23.66
N HIS A 214 1.05 5.20 -23.39
CA HIS A 214 -0.09 5.01 -22.48
C HIS A 214 0.27 5.44 -21.06
N PHE A 215 1.46 5.15 -20.59
CA PHE A 215 1.90 5.63 -19.28
C PHE A 215 1.87 7.16 -19.20
N GLN A 216 2.41 7.86 -20.21
CA GLN A 216 2.38 9.32 -20.24
C GLN A 216 0.96 9.88 -20.31
N ARG A 217 0.09 9.27 -21.11
CA ARG A 217 -1.29 9.73 -21.28
C ARG A 217 -2.14 9.50 -20.04
N PHE A 218 -2.15 8.29 -19.52
CA PHE A 218 -3.11 7.84 -18.50
C PHE A 218 -2.54 7.91 -17.08
N ILE A 219 -1.28 7.49 -16.89
CA ILE A 219 -0.74 7.28 -15.55
C ILE A 219 -0.11 8.56 -14.99
N THR A 220 0.66 9.28 -15.80
CA THR A 220 1.33 10.51 -15.36
C THR A 220 0.35 11.52 -14.74
N PRO A 221 -0.84 11.82 -15.33
CA PRO A 221 -1.81 12.73 -14.74
C PRO A 221 -2.44 12.21 -13.42
N ALA A 222 -2.49 10.89 -13.25
CA ALA A 222 -3.06 10.27 -12.07
C ALA A 222 -2.04 10.15 -10.91
N LEU A 223 -0.75 9.90 -11.21
CA LEU A 223 0.30 9.70 -10.21
C LEU A 223 0.98 10.99 -9.74
N ASN A 224 1.30 11.91 -10.66
CA ASN A 224 2.07 13.11 -10.32
C ASN A 224 1.44 14.01 -9.24
N PRO A 225 0.11 14.08 -9.09
CA PRO A 225 -0.50 14.85 -8.02
C PRO A 225 -0.45 14.22 -6.63
N ILE A 226 -0.25 12.90 -6.54
CA ILE A 226 -0.17 12.15 -5.28
C ILE A 226 1.22 12.32 -4.67
#